data_b65451e76dbce13175a393be60ffa60f
#
_entry.id   b65451e76dbce13175a393be60ffa60f
#
_cell.length_a   1.000
_cell.length_b   1.000
_cell.length_c   1.000
_cell.angle_alpha   90.00
_cell.angle_beta   90.00
_cell.angle_gamma   90.00
#
_symmetry.space_group_name_H-M   'P 1'
#
loop_
_entity.id
_entity.type
_entity.pdbx_description
1 polymer ?
#
loop_
_entity_poly.entity_id
_entity_poly.type
_entity_poly.pdbx_seq_one_letter_code
_entity_poly.pdbx_strand_id
1 'polypeptide(L)'
;SKQKFMNTEILNNLKMIAETARDFAEVNIRPHIMEWDESQTFPVDLFHKLGEMGFMGIIIPEEYGGSGLGYHEYVTILDEISQVDPSIGLSVAAHNSLCTNHIYEFGNEEQRKKWLPKLASGQVIGAWGLTEHNTGSDAGGMSTTAVKDGDEWVINGAKNFITHAISGDVAVIMTRTGEKGAKNNTTAFVIEKG
;
A
#
# COMPACT_ATOMS: atom_id res chain seq x y z
N SER A 1 26.81 -16.14 21.37
CA SER A 1 25.84 -15.45 20.48
C SER A 1 26.39 -14.06 20.18
N LYS A 2 26.82 -13.82 18.96
CA LYS A 2 27.23 -12.48 18.51
C LYS A 2 25.94 -11.68 18.31
N GLN A 3 25.51 -10.97 19.35
CA GLN A 3 24.54 -9.91 19.23
C GLN A 3 25.18 -8.86 18.29
N LYS A 4 24.67 -8.76 17.08
CA LYS A 4 25.09 -7.72 16.13
C LYS A 4 24.56 -6.40 16.68
N PHE A 5 25.43 -5.64 17.35
CA PHE A 5 25.09 -4.28 17.76
C PHE A 5 24.71 -3.50 16.48
N MET A 6 23.53 -2.91 16.50
CA MET A 6 23.10 -2.01 15.43
C MET A 6 24.11 -0.85 15.37
N ASN A 7 24.64 -0.59 14.18
CA ASN A 7 25.64 0.46 14.01
C ASN A 7 25.06 1.82 14.45
N THR A 8 25.83 2.64 15.13
CA THR A 8 25.45 3.98 15.59
C THR A 8 24.91 4.86 14.44
N GLU A 9 25.47 4.70 13.26
CA GLU A 9 25.00 5.39 12.04
C GLU A 9 23.57 5.01 11.67
N ILE A 10 23.22 3.72 11.69
CA ILE A 10 21.85 3.23 11.46
C ILE A 10 20.89 3.83 12.47
N LEU A 11 21.27 3.84 13.76
CA LEU A 11 20.45 4.42 14.82
C LEU A 11 20.22 5.92 14.65
N ASN A 12 21.27 6.65 14.24
CA ASN A 12 21.16 8.09 13.99
C ASN A 12 20.26 8.37 12.78
N ASN A 13 20.36 7.58 11.72
CA ASN A 13 19.49 7.71 10.55
C ASN A 13 18.02 7.43 10.92
N LEU A 14 17.75 6.38 11.70
CA LEU A 14 16.40 6.07 12.17
C LEU A 14 15.81 7.19 13.04
N LYS A 15 16.61 7.81 13.91
CA LYS A 15 16.16 8.96 14.71
C LYS A 15 15.78 10.14 13.84
N MET A 16 16.62 10.48 12.86
CA MET A 16 16.35 11.58 11.93
C MET A 16 15.08 11.33 11.11
N ILE A 17 14.87 10.10 10.64
CA ILE A 17 13.65 9.69 9.93
C ILE A 17 12.42 9.77 10.85
N ALA A 18 12.54 9.32 12.10
CA ALA A 18 11.46 9.42 13.08
C ALA A 18 11.06 10.87 13.35
N GLU A 19 12.04 11.76 13.57
CA GLU A 19 11.81 13.19 13.77
C GLU A 19 11.11 13.81 12.55
N THR A 20 11.58 13.52 11.35
CA THR A 20 10.97 14.01 10.11
C THR A 20 9.52 13.54 9.95
N ALA A 21 9.24 12.26 10.21
CA ALA A 21 7.88 11.71 10.12
C ALA A 21 6.96 12.28 11.21
N ARG A 22 7.46 12.45 12.42
CA ARG A 22 6.74 13.06 13.53
C ARG A 22 6.38 14.51 13.24
N ASP A 23 7.36 15.32 12.81
CA ASP A 23 7.13 16.73 12.49
C ASP A 23 6.10 16.88 11.36
N PHE A 24 6.21 16.06 10.34
CA PHE A 24 5.20 16.03 9.27
C PHE A 24 3.80 15.72 9.83
N ALA A 25 3.67 14.70 10.67
CA ALA A 25 2.40 14.27 11.23
C ALA A 25 1.78 15.32 12.17
N GLU A 26 2.60 15.96 13.02
CA GLU A 26 2.15 17.01 13.93
C GLU A 26 1.64 18.25 13.18
N VAL A 27 2.27 18.61 12.06
CA VAL A 27 1.91 19.80 11.27
C VAL A 27 0.74 19.53 10.32
N ASN A 28 0.73 18.38 9.64
CA ASN A 28 -0.19 18.13 8.53
C ASN A 28 -1.35 17.19 8.87
N ILE A 29 -1.26 16.42 9.96
CA ILE A 29 -2.29 15.44 10.34
C ILE A 29 -3.02 15.90 11.60
N ARG A 30 -2.32 16.14 12.71
CA ARG A 30 -2.92 16.42 14.01
C ARG A 30 -3.98 17.51 14.01
N PRO A 31 -3.81 18.66 13.33
CA PRO A 31 -4.82 19.72 13.35
C PRO A 31 -6.15 19.35 12.69
N HIS A 32 -6.16 18.31 11.86
CA HIS A 32 -7.30 17.96 11.00
C HIS A 32 -8.01 16.66 11.39
N ILE A 33 -7.52 15.90 12.39
CA ILE A 33 -8.05 14.57 12.74
C ILE A 33 -9.56 14.61 12.98
N MET A 34 -10.02 15.55 13.82
CA MET A 34 -11.44 15.64 14.18
C MET A 34 -12.30 16.05 12.99
N GLU A 35 -11.82 17.00 12.17
CA GLU A 35 -12.51 17.43 10.95
C GLU A 35 -12.71 16.26 9.98
N TRP A 36 -11.67 15.48 9.72
CA TRP A 36 -11.74 14.33 8.82
C TRP A 36 -12.63 13.21 9.37
N ASP A 37 -12.55 12.95 10.67
CA ASP A 37 -13.37 11.92 11.32
C ASP A 37 -14.87 12.28 11.29
N GLU A 38 -15.23 13.50 11.71
CA GLU A 38 -16.61 13.97 11.75
C GLU A 38 -17.23 14.10 10.35
N SER A 39 -16.46 14.57 9.37
CA SER A 39 -16.91 14.70 7.97
C SER A 39 -16.82 13.42 7.16
N GLN A 40 -16.20 12.36 7.71
CA GLN A 40 -15.90 11.12 7.00
C GLN A 40 -15.11 11.35 5.70
N THR A 41 -14.19 12.33 5.73
CA THR A 41 -13.40 12.73 4.57
C THR A 41 -12.07 11.98 4.54
N PHE A 42 -11.75 11.36 3.40
CA PHE A 42 -10.42 10.84 3.13
C PHE A 42 -9.56 11.95 2.52
N PRO A 43 -8.44 12.35 3.18
CA PRO A 43 -7.66 13.53 2.77
C PRO A 43 -6.68 13.21 1.64
N VAL A 44 -7.14 13.12 0.40
CA VAL A 44 -6.31 12.77 -0.78
C VAL A 44 -5.07 13.67 -0.88
N ASP A 45 -5.22 14.98 -0.67
CA ASP A 45 -4.12 15.94 -0.75
C ASP A 45 -3.01 15.68 0.27
N LEU A 46 -3.35 15.11 1.44
CA LEU A 46 -2.34 14.67 2.41
C LEU A 46 -1.45 13.57 1.83
N PHE A 47 -2.03 12.64 1.07
CA PHE A 47 -1.28 11.52 0.48
C PHE A 47 -0.37 11.99 -0.64
N HIS A 48 -0.72 13.03 -1.38
CA HIS A 48 0.20 13.68 -2.31
C HIS A 48 1.39 14.30 -1.57
N LYS A 49 1.15 15.01 -0.45
CA LYS A 49 2.23 15.55 0.40
C LYS A 49 3.12 14.44 1.00
N LEU A 50 2.52 13.32 1.44
CA LEU A 50 3.29 12.15 1.89
C LEU A 50 4.16 11.58 0.78
N GLY A 51 3.68 11.60 -0.47
CA GLY A 51 4.46 11.25 -1.64
C GLY A 51 5.66 12.16 -1.88
N GLU A 52 5.50 13.47 -1.73
CA GLU A 52 6.59 14.45 -1.81
C GLU A 52 7.67 14.22 -0.75
N MET A 53 7.29 13.70 0.42
CA MET A 53 8.21 13.30 1.48
C MET A 53 8.90 11.95 1.22
N GLY A 54 8.53 11.22 0.18
CA GLY A 54 9.00 9.86 -0.10
C GLY A 54 8.32 8.78 0.76
N PHE A 55 7.22 9.09 1.45
CA PHE A 55 6.54 8.18 2.35
C PHE A 55 5.49 7.28 1.67
N MET A 56 5.30 7.44 0.37
CA MET A 56 4.41 6.60 -0.43
C MET A 56 5.14 5.50 -1.23
N GLY A 57 6.46 5.52 -1.24
CA GLY A 57 7.31 4.51 -1.87
C GLY A 57 8.52 4.16 -1.00
N ILE A 58 8.32 3.95 0.30
CA ILE A 58 9.39 3.85 1.30
C ILE A 58 10.37 2.72 0.96
N ILE A 59 9.87 1.53 0.69
CA ILE A 59 10.67 0.32 0.42
C ILE A 59 10.86 0.04 -1.07
N ILE A 60 10.37 0.90 -1.94
CA ILE A 60 10.51 0.75 -3.39
C ILE A 60 11.87 1.30 -3.80
N PRO A 61 12.64 0.59 -4.65
CA PRO A 61 13.93 1.06 -5.14
C PRO A 61 13.85 2.41 -5.86
N GLU A 62 14.93 3.17 -5.78
CA GLU A 62 15.06 4.49 -6.41
C GLU A 62 14.87 4.43 -7.94
N GLU A 63 15.28 3.33 -8.58
CA GLU A 63 15.10 3.11 -10.02
C GLU A 63 13.63 3.13 -10.46
N TYR A 64 12.68 2.87 -9.54
CA TYR A 64 11.24 2.98 -9.76
C TYR A 64 10.62 4.21 -9.09
N GLY A 65 11.44 5.16 -8.67
CA GLY A 65 11.00 6.41 -8.04
C GLY A 65 10.69 6.30 -6.55
N GLY A 66 11.06 5.21 -5.90
CA GLY A 66 10.92 5.01 -4.46
C GLY A 66 12.05 5.63 -3.65
N SER A 67 11.95 5.53 -2.34
CA SER A 67 12.95 6.04 -1.39
C SER A 67 14.11 5.06 -1.15
N GLY A 68 14.00 3.82 -1.60
CA GLY A 68 15.05 2.80 -1.46
C GLY A 68 15.40 2.45 -0.03
N LEU A 69 14.50 2.70 0.92
CA LEU A 69 14.70 2.45 2.34
C LEU A 69 14.35 1.00 2.70
N GLY A 70 14.74 0.58 3.91
CA GLY A 70 14.45 -0.75 4.41
C GLY A 70 13.21 -0.80 5.32
N TYR A 71 12.94 -1.99 5.85
CA TYR A 71 11.80 -2.19 6.75
C TYR A 71 11.96 -1.52 8.12
N HIS A 72 13.17 -1.26 8.58
CA HIS A 72 13.40 -0.51 9.82
C HIS A 72 12.89 0.92 9.69
N GLU A 73 13.24 1.58 8.59
CA GLU A 73 12.78 2.94 8.26
C GLU A 73 11.27 2.96 8.00
N TYR A 74 10.76 1.97 7.28
CA TYR A 74 9.33 1.82 7.01
C TYR A 74 8.50 1.74 8.31
N VAL A 75 8.86 0.85 9.22
CA VAL A 75 8.17 0.70 10.51
C VAL A 75 8.31 1.96 11.36
N THR A 76 9.47 2.60 11.35
CA THR A 76 9.71 3.86 12.08
C THR A 76 8.78 4.98 11.59
N ILE A 77 8.63 5.15 10.28
CA ILE A 77 7.73 6.14 9.69
C ILE A 77 6.28 5.84 10.05
N LEU A 78 5.86 4.58 9.93
CA LEU A 78 4.50 4.15 10.28
C LEU A 78 4.18 4.37 11.76
N ASP A 79 5.13 4.08 12.65
CA ASP A 79 4.96 4.27 14.08
C ASP A 79 4.70 5.74 14.42
N GLU A 80 5.52 6.64 13.90
CA GLU A 80 5.39 8.07 14.15
C GLU A 80 4.07 8.66 13.59
N ILE A 81 3.68 8.27 12.38
CA ILE A 81 2.40 8.69 11.79
C ILE A 81 1.22 8.14 12.59
N SER A 82 1.28 6.86 12.97
CA SER A 82 0.19 6.18 13.68
C SER A 82 0.00 6.67 15.11
N GLN A 83 1.03 7.20 15.76
CA GLN A 83 0.90 7.85 17.08
C GLN A 83 0.06 9.14 17.00
N VAL A 84 0.00 9.76 15.84
CA VAL A 84 -0.84 10.95 15.59
C VAL A 84 -2.22 10.53 15.10
N ASP A 85 -2.30 9.70 14.08
CA ASP A 85 -3.56 9.15 13.55
C ASP A 85 -3.33 7.73 13.01
N PRO A 86 -3.84 6.69 13.69
CA PRO A 86 -3.67 5.31 13.25
C PRO A 86 -4.40 5.00 11.95
N SER A 87 -5.45 5.74 11.58
CA SER A 87 -6.15 5.53 10.31
C SER A 87 -5.31 6.00 9.12
N ILE A 88 -4.61 7.11 9.26
CA ILE A 88 -3.64 7.58 8.27
C ILE A 88 -2.44 6.62 8.21
N GLY A 89 -1.92 6.17 9.36
CA GLY A 89 -0.86 5.16 9.40
C GLY A 89 -1.25 3.86 8.67
N LEU A 90 -2.47 3.36 8.90
CA LEU A 90 -3.00 2.20 8.18
C LEU A 90 -3.08 2.44 6.67
N SER A 91 -3.53 3.62 6.25
CA SER A 91 -3.61 3.99 4.85
C SER A 91 -2.24 4.04 4.17
N VAL A 92 -1.24 4.63 4.82
CA VAL A 92 0.16 4.62 4.34
C VAL A 92 0.69 3.18 4.23
N ALA A 93 0.40 2.34 5.23
CA ALA A 93 0.79 0.93 5.22
C ALA A 93 0.13 0.16 4.07
N ALA A 94 -1.18 0.30 3.88
CA ALA A 94 -1.91 -0.37 2.82
C ALA A 94 -1.41 0.00 1.42
N HIS A 95 -1.12 1.27 1.20
CA HIS A 95 -0.55 1.75 -0.06
C HIS A 95 0.86 1.17 -0.31
N ASN A 96 1.77 1.29 0.66
CA ASN A 96 3.16 0.85 0.53
C ASN A 96 3.29 -0.67 0.44
N SER A 97 2.74 -1.40 1.42
CA SER A 97 3.02 -2.82 1.61
C SER A 97 2.05 -3.75 0.90
N LEU A 98 0.81 -3.34 0.67
CA LEU A 98 -0.18 -4.18 0.01
C LEU A 98 -0.21 -3.97 -1.51
N CYS A 99 -0.53 -2.77 -2.00
CA CYS A 99 -0.61 -2.53 -3.44
C CYS A 99 0.78 -2.38 -4.08
N THR A 100 1.55 -1.38 -3.64
CA THR A 100 2.80 -0.99 -4.31
C THR A 100 3.85 -2.09 -4.22
N ASN A 101 4.06 -2.66 -3.03
CA ASN A 101 5.01 -3.74 -2.85
C ASN A 101 4.59 -5.03 -3.57
N HIS A 102 3.29 -5.31 -3.66
CA HIS A 102 2.81 -6.47 -4.42
C HIS A 102 3.20 -6.38 -5.91
N ILE A 103 3.03 -5.19 -6.51
CA ILE A 103 3.46 -4.96 -7.89
C ILE A 103 4.98 -5.08 -8.02
N TYR A 104 5.73 -4.56 -7.05
CA TYR A 104 7.19 -4.67 -7.04
C TYR A 104 7.66 -6.13 -6.97
N GLU A 105 7.12 -6.91 -6.03
CA GLU A 105 7.55 -8.29 -5.81
C GLU A 105 7.13 -9.25 -6.93
N PHE A 106 5.91 -9.13 -7.44
CA PHE A 106 5.28 -10.10 -8.34
C PHE A 106 5.07 -9.61 -9.77
N GLY A 107 5.20 -8.31 -10.02
CA GLY A 107 5.10 -7.75 -11.35
C GLY A 107 6.35 -8.03 -12.21
N ASN A 108 6.14 -8.09 -13.53
CA ASN A 108 7.25 -8.08 -14.47
C ASN A 108 7.81 -6.66 -14.65
N GLU A 109 8.89 -6.51 -15.40
CA GLU A 109 9.58 -5.23 -15.55
C GLU A 109 8.70 -4.14 -16.22
N GLU A 110 7.88 -4.52 -17.19
CA GLU A 110 6.93 -3.62 -17.83
C GLU A 110 5.89 -3.10 -16.84
N GLN A 111 5.33 -3.98 -16.01
CA GLN A 111 4.37 -3.65 -14.97
C GLN A 111 4.98 -2.75 -13.89
N ARG A 112 6.19 -3.05 -13.44
CA ARG A 112 6.93 -2.22 -12.48
C ARG A 112 7.14 -0.81 -13.01
N LYS A 113 7.64 -0.68 -14.22
CA LYS A 113 7.87 0.64 -14.86
C LYS A 113 6.58 1.41 -15.12
N LYS A 114 5.48 0.72 -15.39
CA LYS A 114 4.18 1.35 -15.62
C LYS A 114 3.59 1.98 -14.37
N TRP A 115 3.57 1.24 -13.25
CA TRP A 115 2.81 1.65 -12.07
C TRP A 115 3.63 2.17 -10.90
N LEU A 116 4.83 1.60 -10.64
CA LEU A 116 5.60 1.96 -9.45
C LEU A 116 5.99 3.43 -9.36
N PRO A 117 6.42 4.13 -10.44
CA PRO A 117 6.81 5.54 -10.31
C PRO A 117 5.67 6.43 -9.84
N LYS A 118 4.46 6.22 -10.32
CA LYS A 118 3.28 6.99 -9.92
C LYS A 118 2.80 6.66 -8.51
N LEU A 119 2.86 5.38 -8.13
CA LEU A 119 2.54 4.93 -6.78
C LEU A 119 3.56 5.43 -5.77
N ALA A 120 4.85 5.26 -6.04
CA ALA A 120 5.93 5.66 -5.15
C ALA A 120 6.00 7.18 -4.92
N SER A 121 5.67 7.98 -5.92
CA SER A 121 5.58 9.44 -5.80
C SER A 121 4.30 9.93 -5.11
N GLY A 122 3.34 9.06 -4.82
CA GLY A 122 2.03 9.45 -4.29
C GLY A 122 1.14 10.18 -5.27
N GLN A 123 1.50 10.18 -6.55
CA GLN A 123 0.66 10.76 -7.62
C GLN A 123 -0.65 10.01 -7.78
N VAL A 124 -0.61 8.70 -7.56
CA VAL A 124 -1.79 7.82 -7.51
C VAL A 124 -1.81 7.03 -6.20
N ILE A 125 -2.99 6.70 -5.74
CA ILE A 125 -3.20 5.95 -4.51
C ILE A 125 -3.53 4.50 -4.85
N GLY A 126 -2.84 3.57 -4.18
CA GLY A 126 -3.01 2.14 -4.37
C GLY A 126 -3.98 1.51 -3.40
N ALA A 127 -4.80 0.59 -3.88
CA ALA A 127 -5.67 -0.27 -3.10
C ALA A 127 -5.31 -1.76 -3.30
N TRP A 128 -5.75 -2.60 -2.36
CA TRP A 128 -5.54 -4.04 -2.46
C TRP A 128 -6.77 -4.82 -2.01
N GLY A 129 -7.34 -5.61 -2.89
CA GLY A 129 -8.60 -6.30 -2.67
C GLY A 129 -8.44 -7.81 -2.52
N LEU A 130 -8.56 -8.31 -1.28
CA LEU A 130 -8.56 -9.74 -0.95
C LEU A 130 -9.91 -10.17 -0.37
N THR A 131 -10.30 -9.55 0.76
CA THR A 131 -11.46 -9.92 1.57
C THR A 131 -12.77 -9.84 0.79
N GLU A 132 -13.63 -10.83 0.99
CA GLU A 132 -14.97 -10.89 0.44
C GLU A 132 -15.99 -11.09 1.58
N HIS A 133 -17.28 -11.02 1.24
CA HIS A 133 -18.37 -11.20 2.20
C HIS A 133 -18.22 -12.49 3.05
N ASN A 134 -17.79 -13.57 2.44
CA ASN A 134 -17.68 -14.89 3.06
C ASN A 134 -16.22 -15.39 3.20
N THR A 135 -15.25 -14.56 2.91
CA THR A 135 -13.84 -14.96 2.84
C THR A 135 -12.93 -13.88 3.41
N GLY A 136 -12.22 -14.20 4.46
CA GLY A 136 -11.18 -13.37 5.07
C GLY A 136 -9.92 -14.20 5.28
N SER A 137 -9.81 -14.88 6.43
CA SER A 137 -8.65 -15.73 6.76
C SER A 137 -8.51 -16.94 5.81
N ASP A 138 -9.60 -17.47 5.29
CA ASP A 138 -9.59 -18.48 4.23
C ASP A 138 -9.52 -17.80 2.85
N ALA A 139 -8.39 -17.19 2.53
CA ALA A 139 -8.17 -16.49 1.27
C ALA A 139 -8.31 -17.41 0.04
N GLY A 140 -8.00 -18.70 0.19
CA GLY A 140 -8.17 -19.71 -0.87
C GLY A 140 -9.63 -19.97 -1.26
N GLY A 141 -10.57 -19.66 -0.37
CA GLY A 141 -12.01 -19.81 -0.56
C GLY A 141 -12.69 -18.69 -1.33
N MET A 142 -11.95 -17.70 -1.86
CA MET A 142 -12.52 -16.53 -2.54
C MET A 142 -13.44 -16.89 -3.70
N SER A 143 -14.48 -16.08 -3.86
CA SER A 143 -15.51 -16.25 -4.90
C SER A 143 -15.28 -15.38 -6.13
N THR A 144 -14.55 -14.27 -6.02
CA THR A 144 -14.18 -13.42 -7.16
C THR A 144 -13.39 -14.23 -8.17
N THR A 145 -13.84 -14.26 -9.40
CA THR A 145 -13.23 -15.01 -10.50
C THR A 145 -12.69 -14.09 -11.57
N ALA A 146 -11.65 -14.56 -12.28
CA ALA A 146 -11.21 -13.98 -13.53
C ALA A 146 -11.21 -15.08 -14.59
N VAL A 147 -11.87 -14.83 -15.70
CA VAL A 147 -12.01 -15.74 -16.84
C VAL A 147 -11.41 -15.07 -18.08
N LYS A 148 -10.58 -15.81 -18.80
CA LYS A 148 -9.98 -15.32 -20.04
C LYS A 148 -11.02 -15.24 -21.14
N ASP A 149 -11.09 -14.10 -21.84
CA ASP A 149 -11.94 -13.86 -22.99
C ASP A 149 -11.10 -13.21 -24.10
N GLY A 150 -10.68 -14.01 -25.06
CA GLY A 150 -9.73 -13.56 -26.07
C GLY A 150 -8.37 -13.15 -25.47
N ASP A 151 -8.00 -11.91 -25.68
CA ASP A 151 -6.76 -11.31 -25.12
C ASP A 151 -6.98 -10.58 -23.80
N GLU A 152 -8.21 -10.55 -23.30
CA GLU A 152 -8.61 -9.88 -22.06
C GLU A 152 -8.98 -10.88 -20.95
N TRP A 153 -9.15 -10.34 -19.75
CA TRP A 153 -9.67 -11.07 -18.59
C TRP A 153 -10.92 -10.37 -18.07
N VAL A 154 -11.98 -11.14 -17.88
CA VAL A 154 -13.23 -10.67 -17.27
C VAL A 154 -13.22 -11.04 -15.79
N ILE A 155 -13.20 -10.02 -14.92
CA ILE A 155 -13.24 -10.19 -13.46
C ILE A 155 -14.67 -10.00 -12.99
N ASN A 156 -15.20 -11.01 -12.26
CA ASN A 156 -16.52 -10.99 -11.65
C ASN A 156 -16.43 -11.31 -10.16
N GLY A 157 -16.97 -10.43 -9.33
CA GLY A 157 -17.03 -10.60 -7.89
C GLY A 157 -17.13 -9.28 -7.15
N ALA A 158 -17.02 -9.36 -5.83
CA ALA A 158 -17.05 -8.21 -4.94
C ALA A 158 -16.02 -8.40 -3.82
N LYS A 159 -15.37 -7.31 -3.44
CA LYS A 159 -14.44 -7.26 -2.31
C LYS A 159 -15.00 -6.36 -1.22
N ASN A 160 -14.74 -6.70 0.05
CA ASN A 160 -15.26 -6.00 1.21
C ASN A 160 -14.12 -5.43 2.05
N PHE A 161 -14.36 -4.32 2.72
CA PHE A 161 -13.43 -3.68 3.65
C PHE A 161 -12.10 -3.28 3.00
N ILE A 162 -12.17 -2.77 1.77
CA ILE A 162 -10.98 -2.43 1.00
C ILE A 162 -10.58 -0.98 1.28
N THR A 163 -9.45 -0.81 1.93
CA THR A 163 -8.81 0.50 2.12
C THR A 163 -8.54 1.13 0.76
N HIS A 164 -8.93 2.39 0.60
CA HIS A 164 -8.85 3.18 -0.65
C HIS A 164 -9.75 2.68 -1.79
N ALA A 165 -10.82 1.93 -1.53
CA ALA A 165 -11.74 1.45 -2.58
C ALA A 165 -12.38 2.60 -3.37
N ILE A 166 -12.61 3.75 -2.74
CA ILE A 166 -13.19 4.94 -3.37
C ILE A 166 -12.11 5.90 -3.86
N SER A 167 -11.11 6.16 -3.03
CA SER A 167 -10.05 7.14 -3.28
C SER A 167 -8.86 6.62 -4.08
N GLY A 168 -8.75 5.29 -4.24
CA GLY A 168 -7.65 4.67 -4.98
C GLY A 168 -7.79 4.83 -6.50
N ASP A 169 -6.65 4.91 -7.16
CA ASP A 169 -6.54 5.04 -8.63
C ASP A 169 -6.10 3.74 -9.27
N VAL A 170 -5.33 2.95 -8.53
CA VAL A 170 -4.80 1.65 -8.94
C VAL A 170 -5.13 0.63 -7.85
N ALA A 171 -5.61 -0.54 -8.23
CA ALA A 171 -5.85 -1.61 -7.28
C ALA A 171 -5.26 -2.95 -7.74
N VAL A 172 -4.67 -3.69 -6.80
CA VAL A 172 -4.35 -5.11 -6.98
C VAL A 172 -5.53 -5.92 -6.46
N ILE A 173 -6.17 -6.67 -7.33
CA ILE A 173 -7.34 -7.50 -6.99
C ILE A 173 -6.96 -8.98 -7.06
N MET A 174 -7.11 -9.66 -5.93
CA MET A 174 -6.92 -11.11 -5.84
C MET A 174 -8.15 -11.82 -6.39
N THR A 175 -7.94 -12.73 -7.34
CA THR A 175 -9.02 -13.47 -8.00
C THR A 175 -8.72 -14.96 -8.05
N ARG A 176 -9.74 -15.74 -8.30
CA ARG A 176 -9.61 -17.15 -8.61
C ARG A 176 -9.71 -17.35 -10.12
N THR A 177 -8.67 -17.94 -10.71
CA THR A 177 -8.58 -18.25 -12.14
C THR A 177 -8.72 -19.75 -12.44
N GLY A 178 -8.71 -20.60 -11.42
CA GLY A 178 -8.87 -22.06 -11.51
C GLY A 178 -10.10 -22.57 -10.76
N GLU A 179 -10.20 -23.88 -10.61
CA GLU A 179 -11.27 -24.52 -9.87
C GLU A 179 -11.21 -24.17 -8.38
N LYS A 180 -12.38 -24.06 -7.76
CA LYS A 180 -12.50 -23.77 -6.33
C LYS A 180 -11.86 -24.91 -5.52
N GLY A 181 -10.94 -24.55 -4.62
CA GLY A 181 -10.22 -25.51 -3.76
C GLY A 181 -9.00 -26.16 -4.41
N ALA A 182 -8.72 -25.92 -5.70
CA ALA A 182 -7.48 -26.37 -6.31
C ALA A 182 -6.27 -25.59 -5.77
N LYS A 183 -5.09 -26.22 -5.75
CA LYS A 183 -3.84 -25.55 -5.43
C LYS A 183 -3.46 -24.58 -6.56
N ASN A 184 -2.86 -23.44 -6.20
CA ASN A 184 -2.36 -22.44 -7.16
C ASN A 184 -3.44 -21.90 -8.12
N ASN A 185 -4.65 -21.69 -7.62
CA ASN A 185 -5.79 -21.18 -8.38
C ASN A 185 -6.02 -19.68 -8.24
N THR A 186 -5.12 -18.97 -7.58
CA THR A 186 -5.25 -17.53 -7.29
C THR A 186 -4.32 -16.72 -8.20
N THR A 187 -4.85 -15.66 -8.77
CA THR A 187 -4.11 -14.72 -9.61
C THR A 187 -4.42 -13.28 -9.16
N ALA A 188 -3.38 -12.45 -9.11
CA ALA A 188 -3.51 -11.03 -8.87
C ALA A 188 -3.62 -10.26 -10.18
N PHE A 189 -4.56 -9.34 -10.26
CA PHE A 189 -4.70 -8.41 -11.39
C PHE A 189 -4.53 -6.97 -10.90
N VAL A 190 -3.80 -6.18 -11.68
CA VAL A 190 -3.75 -4.74 -11.49
C VAL A 190 -4.83 -4.12 -12.34
N ILE A 191 -5.71 -3.34 -11.70
CA ILE A 191 -6.76 -2.58 -12.37
C ILE A 191 -6.56 -1.09 -12.12
N GLU A 192 -6.89 -0.28 -13.09
CA GLU A 192 -6.87 1.18 -13.01
C GLU A 192 -8.31 1.69 -12.94
N LYS A 193 -8.49 2.81 -12.24
CA LYS A 193 -9.79 3.49 -12.20
C LYS A 193 -10.09 4.03 -13.59
N GLY A 194 -11.26 3.66 -14.13
CA GLY A 194 -11.76 4.13 -15.43
C GLY A 194 -12.37 5.52 -15.36
#